data_742ee0ef11eee270538b9c184838442d
#
_entry.id   742ee0ef11eee270538b9c184838442d
#
_cell.length_a   1.000
_cell.length_b   1.000
_cell.length_c   1.000
_cell.angle_alpha   90.00
_cell.angle_beta   90.00
_cell.angle_gamma   90.00
#
_symmetry.space_group_name_H-M   'P 1'
#
loop_
_entity.id
_entity.type
_entity.pdbx_description
1 polymer ?
#
loop_
_entity_poly.entity_id
_entity_poly.type
_entity_poly.pdbx_seq_one_letter_code
_entity_poly.pdbx_strand_id
1 'polypeptide(L)'
;FEWVITLDPTTGADGLEEYKCTGCGVVQESHPIPASVAVVKDFYGKVKEAPEKGSITYDSGKLFTISDYILKKMAERNDVAVTVKFEYQNKKYQLIFPAGLDYSAVLTDEETMYGYFGAAAKLGLKVTEV
;
A
#
# COMPACT_ATOMS: atom_id res chain seq x y z
N PHE A 1 28.90 -6.51 10.95
CA PHE A 1 27.56 -7.01 10.56
C PHE A 1 26.67 -5.86 10.12
N GLU A 2 25.92 -6.09 9.06
CA GLU A 2 24.90 -5.14 8.61
C GLU A 2 23.71 -5.88 7.97
N TRP A 3 22.56 -5.23 7.94
CA TRP A 3 21.37 -5.75 7.27
C TRP A 3 21.49 -5.52 5.77
N VAL A 4 21.32 -6.60 5.01
CA VAL A 4 21.39 -6.58 3.54
C VAL A 4 20.12 -7.20 2.98
N ILE A 5 19.48 -6.51 2.05
CA ILE A 5 18.33 -7.07 1.32
C ILE A 5 18.89 -8.00 0.25
N THR A 6 18.70 -9.31 0.42
CA THR A 6 19.17 -10.31 -0.54
C THR A 6 18.13 -10.69 -1.57
N LEU A 7 16.85 -10.41 -1.28
CA LEU A 7 15.75 -10.60 -2.22
C LEU A 7 14.75 -9.48 -1.96
N ASP A 8 14.50 -8.65 -2.97
CA ASP A 8 13.50 -7.60 -2.85
C ASP A 8 12.08 -8.19 -2.84
N PRO A 9 11.18 -7.68 -1.98
CA PRO A 9 9.79 -8.12 -2.02
C PRO A 9 9.12 -7.63 -3.31
N THR A 10 8.20 -8.44 -3.81
CA THR A 10 7.34 -8.07 -4.92
C THR A 10 5.89 -8.03 -4.45
N THR A 11 4.99 -7.52 -5.27
CA THR A 11 3.57 -7.46 -4.90
C THR A 11 2.93 -8.83 -4.72
N GLY A 12 3.56 -9.88 -5.23
CA GLY A 12 3.06 -11.25 -5.13
C GLY A 12 3.91 -12.18 -4.26
N ALA A 13 5.05 -11.72 -3.73
CA ALA A 13 5.96 -12.57 -2.97
C ALA A 13 6.78 -11.78 -1.95
N ASP A 14 7.05 -12.40 -0.81
CA ASP A 14 7.91 -11.82 0.20
C ASP A 14 9.36 -11.74 -0.27
N GLY A 15 10.09 -10.73 0.19
CA GLY A 15 11.54 -10.63 0.03
C GLY A 15 12.27 -11.28 1.19
N LEU A 16 13.58 -11.07 1.24
CA LEU A 16 14.43 -11.59 2.32
C LEU A 16 15.48 -10.54 2.69
N GLU A 17 15.64 -10.33 3.99
CA GLU A 17 16.67 -9.46 4.56
C GLU A 17 17.52 -10.31 5.50
N GLU A 18 18.84 -10.18 5.39
CA GLU A 18 19.79 -10.97 6.17
C GLU A 18 20.78 -10.07 6.90
N TYR A 19 21.08 -10.42 8.16
CA TYR A 19 22.11 -9.74 8.95
C TYR A 19 23.42 -10.47 8.71
N LYS A 20 24.30 -9.87 7.90
CA LYS A 20 25.54 -10.48 7.41
C LYS A 20 26.77 -9.83 7.97
N CYS A 21 27.83 -10.64 8.16
CA CYS A 21 29.15 -10.15 8.38
C CYS A 21 29.70 -9.50 7.10
N THR A 22 30.14 -8.26 7.20
CA THR A 22 30.64 -7.50 6.05
C THR A 22 31.97 -8.04 5.51
N GLY A 23 32.72 -8.77 6.33
CA GLY A 23 34.02 -9.33 5.93
C GLY A 23 33.98 -10.77 5.45
N CYS A 24 33.12 -11.60 5.99
CA CYS A 24 33.13 -13.05 5.72
C CYS A 24 31.83 -13.57 5.08
N GLY A 25 30.78 -12.77 5.03
CA GLY A 25 29.51 -13.14 4.44
C GLY A 25 28.65 -14.12 5.27
N VAL A 26 29.03 -14.40 6.51
CA VAL A 26 28.26 -15.28 7.39
C VAL A 26 26.94 -14.58 7.77
N VAL A 27 25.83 -15.32 7.59
CA VAL A 27 24.49 -14.85 7.99
C VAL A 27 24.25 -15.18 9.45
N GLN A 28 23.99 -14.18 10.26
CA GLN A 28 23.68 -14.36 11.69
C GLN A 28 22.19 -14.44 11.93
N GLU A 29 21.42 -13.62 11.27
CA GLU A 29 19.95 -13.58 11.36
C GLU A 29 19.35 -13.36 9.97
N SER A 30 18.11 -13.79 9.78
CA SER A 30 17.36 -13.51 8.56
C SER A 30 15.88 -13.41 8.90
N HIS A 31 15.16 -12.59 8.14
CA HIS A 31 13.70 -12.52 8.23
C HIS A 31 13.11 -12.14 6.88
N PRO A 32 11.86 -12.54 6.60
CA PRO A 32 11.19 -12.15 5.36
C PRO A 32 10.79 -10.68 5.40
N ILE A 33 10.81 -10.02 4.24
CA ILE A 33 10.24 -8.70 4.05
C ILE A 33 8.85 -8.92 3.47
N PRO A 34 7.77 -8.55 4.17
CA PRO A 34 6.42 -8.82 3.69
C PRO A 34 6.14 -8.21 2.31
N ALA A 35 5.40 -8.92 1.49
CA ALA A 35 4.97 -8.41 0.17
C ALA A 35 4.20 -7.09 0.29
N SER A 36 3.53 -6.84 1.41
CA SER A 36 2.84 -5.57 1.68
C SER A 36 3.77 -4.36 1.61
N VAL A 37 5.07 -4.52 1.93
CA VAL A 37 6.07 -3.44 1.81
C VAL A 37 6.22 -3.01 0.35
N ALA A 38 6.28 -3.97 -0.58
CA ALA A 38 6.36 -3.67 -2.01
C ALA A 38 5.08 -3.00 -2.52
N VAL A 39 3.92 -3.45 -2.04
CA VAL A 39 2.63 -2.82 -2.37
C VAL A 39 2.59 -1.37 -1.93
N VAL A 40 3.04 -1.07 -0.69
CA VAL A 40 3.09 0.30 -0.18
C VAL A 40 3.97 1.18 -1.06
N LYS A 41 5.19 0.72 -1.41
CA LYS A 41 6.12 1.48 -2.26
C LYS A 41 5.55 1.72 -3.65
N ASP A 42 4.97 0.69 -4.26
CA ASP A 42 4.45 0.75 -5.62
C ASP A 42 3.23 1.67 -5.71
N PHE A 43 2.29 1.50 -4.79
CA PHE A 43 1.08 2.31 -4.73
C PHE A 43 1.42 3.79 -4.45
N TYR A 44 2.26 4.04 -3.47
CA TYR A 44 2.73 5.39 -3.15
C TYR A 44 3.35 6.07 -4.36
N GLY A 45 4.23 5.36 -5.07
CA GLY A 45 4.88 5.90 -6.28
C GLY A 45 3.88 6.23 -7.37
N LYS A 46 2.87 5.39 -7.58
CA LYS A 46 1.82 5.65 -8.58
C LYS A 46 1.00 6.89 -8.23
N VAL A 47 0.65 7.08 -6.97
CA VAL A 47 -0.07 8.29 -6.54
C VAL A 47 0.79 9.53 -6.70
N LYS A 48 2.06 9.45 -6.28
CA LYS A 48 3.02 10.55 -6.37
C LYS A 48 3.25 11.00 -7.81
N GLU A 49 3.35 10.04 -8.75
CA GLU A 49 3.67 10.30 -10.16
C GLU A 49 2.43 10.48 -11.04
N ALA A 50 1.23 10.36 -10.47
CA ALA A 50 -0.01 10.53 -11.24
C ALA A 50 -0.07 11.93 -11.87
N PRO A 51 -0.61 12.05 -13.11
CA PRO A 51 -0.75 13.35 -13.75
C PRO A 51 -1.71 14.25 -12.97
N GLU A 52 -1.46 15.55 -13.02
CA GLU A 52 -2.32 16.55 -12.38
C GLU A 52 -3.75 16.41 -12.89
N LYS A 53 -4.72 16.35 -11.95
CA LYS A 53 -6.15 16.15 -12.24
C LYS A 53 -6.44 14.88 -13.02
N GLY A 54 -5.53 13.92 -12.97
CA GLY A 54 -5.68 12.64 -13.64
C GLY A 54 -6.40 11.59 -12.80
N SER A 55 -6.25 10.34 -13.20
CA SER A 55 -6.77 9.21 -12.45
C SER A 55 -5.81 8.02 -12.59
N ILE A 56 -5.77 7.19 -11.56
CA ILE A 56 -4.99 5.96 -11.57
C ILE A 56 -5.86 4.80 -11.11
N THR A 57 -5.51 3.60 -11.55
CA THR A 57 -6.10 2.35 -11.08
C THR A 57 -4.97 1.48 -10.54
N TYR A 58 -5.10 1.02 -9.31
CA TYR A 58 -4.11 0.16 -8.68
C TYR A 58 -4.74 -1.16 -8.25
N ASP A 59 -4.10 -2.27 -8.61
CA ASP A 59 -4.51 -3.60 -8.20
C ASP A 59 -3.57 -4.06 -7.08
N SER A 60 -4.08 -4.11 -5.84
CA SER A 60 -3.32 -4.57 -4.69
C SER A 60 -3.42 -6.08 -4.47
N GLY A 61 -4.05 -6.82 -5.39
CA GLY A 61 -4.16 -8.26 -5.32
C GLY A 61 -4.91 -8.72 -4.08
N LYS A 62 -4.32 -9.63 -3.32
CA LYS A 62 -4.94 -10.18 -2.11
C LYS A 62 -4.77 -9.29 -0.87
N LEU A 63 -4.04 -8.21 -0.98
CA LEU A 63 -3.89 -7.25 0.11
C LEU A 63 -5.11 -6.34 0.17
N PHE A 64 -5.89 -6.45 1.23
CA PHE A 64 -7.13 -5.69 1.41
C PHE A 64 -6.96 -4.52 2.38
N THR A 65 -5.73 -4.09 2.61
CA THR A 65 -5.40 -2.99 3.51
C THR A 65 -4.64 -1.89 2.79
N ILE A 66 -4.73 -0.67 3.31
CA ILE A 66 -4.01 0.49 2.79
C ILE A 66 -3.27 1.18 3.94
N SER A 67 -2.02 1.56 3.70
CA SER A 67 -1.21 2.28 4.68
C SER A 67 -1.67 3.74 4.81
N ASP A 68 -1.59 4.30 6.02
CA ASP A 68 -1.81 5.72 6.25
C ASP A 68 -0.82 6.59 5.46
N TYR A 69 0.36 6.07 5.19
CA TYR A 69 1.38 6.72 4.38
C TYR A 69 0.88 7.00 2.94
N ILE A 70 0.20 6.02 2.36
CA ILE A 70 -0.43 6.18 1.04
C ILE A 70 -1.61 7.16 1.13
N LEU A 71 -2.43 7.05 2.17
CA LEU A 71 -3.57 7.94 2.37
C LEU A 71 -3.14 9.40 2.52
N LYS A 72 -2.04 9.65 3.22
CA LYS A 72 -1.47 11.00 3.33
C LYS A 72 -1.04 11.55 1.97
N LYS A 73 -0.43 10.72 1.14
CA LYS A 73 -0.05 11.13 -0.22
C LYS A 73 -1.28 11.37 -1.09
N MET A 74 -2.31 10.56 -0.97
CA MET A 74 -3.57 10.77 -1.67
C MET A 74 -4.22 12.10 -1.26
N ALA A 75 -4.15 12.46 0.02
CA ALA A 75 -4.65 13.74 0.50
C ALA A 75 -3.87 14.93 -0.09
N GLU A 76 -2.55 14.81 -0.23
CA GLU A 76 -1.71 15.81 -0.90
C GLU A 76 -2.02 15.92 -2.40
N ARG A 77 -2.43 14.82 -3.00
CA ARG A 77 -2.77 14.68 -4.41
C ARG A 77 -4.26 14.44 -4.58
N ASN A 78 -5.09 15.20 -3.88
CA ASN A 78 -6.54 15.01 -3.95
C ASN A 78 -7.16 15.51 -5.27
N ASP A 79 -6.34 16.06 -6.17
CA ASP A 79 -6.71 16.35 -7.56
C ASP A 79 -6.79 15.07 -8.41
N VAL A 80 -6.29 13.94 -7.90
CA VAL A 80 -6.23 12.65 -8.60
C VAL A 80 -7.31 11.72 -8.06
N ALA A 81 -8.08 11.11 -8.95
CA ALA A 81 -8.99 10.03 -8.59
C ALA A 81 -8.22 8.71 -8.56
N VAL A 82 -8.41 7.91 -7.52
CA VAL A 82 -7.72 6.63 -7.35
C VAL A 82 -8.75 5.51 -7.27
N THR A 83 -8.63 4.53 -8.15
CA THR A 83 -9.42 3.30 -8.10
C THR A 83 -8.52 2.16 -7.63
N VAL A 84 -8.90 1.49 -6.55
CA VAL A 84 -8.16 0.35 -6.02
C VAL A 84 -8.96 -0.92 -6.25
N LYS A 85 -8.31 -1.93 -6.80
CA LYS A 85 -8.89 -3.27 -6.94
C LYS A 85 -8.18 -4.21 -5.98
N PHE A 86 -8.95 -5.03 -5.28
CA PHE A 86 -8.40 -5.97 -4.31
C PHE A 86 -9.27 -7.21 -4.20
N GLU A 87 -8.69 -8.28 -3.67
CA GLU A 87 -9.38 -9.55 -3.43
C GLU A 87 -9.51 -9.78 -1.93
N TYR A 88 -10.70 -10.17 -1.49
CA TYR A 88 -10.98 -10.51 -0.11
C TYR A 88 -11.95 -11.70 -0.05
N GLN A 89 -11.57 -12.75 0.68
CA GLN A 89 -12.37 -13.99 0.82
C GLN A 89 -12.78 -14.57 -0.54
N ASN A 90 -11.83 -14.64 -1.47
CA ASN A 90 -12.02 -15.18 -2.83
C ASN A 90 -12.99 -14.38 -3.73
N LYS A 91 -13.27 -13.14 -3.34
CA LYS A 91 -14.09 -12.22 -4.13
C LYS A 91 -13.28 -10.99 -4.49
N LYS A 92 -13.52 -10.45 -5.67
CA LYS A 92 -12.85 -9.24 -6.15
C LYS A 92 -13.72 -8.03 -5.91
N TYR A 93 -13.11 -6.98 -5.38
CA TYR A 93 -13.78 -5.72 -5.06
C TYR A 93 -13.01 -4.54 -5.65
N GLN A 94 -13.69 -3.41 -5.76
CA GLN A 94 -13.03 -2.15 -6.07
C GLN A 94 -13.54 -1.04 -5.15
N LEU A 95 -12.65 -0.09 -4.87
CA LEU A 95 -12.94 1.10 -4.10
C LEU A 95 -12.44 2.30 -4.87
N ILE A 96 -13.29 3.29 -5.09
CA ILE A 96 -12.94 4.51 -5.82
C ILE A 96 -12.81 5.65 -4.82
N PHE A 97 -11.64 6.30 -4.83
CA PHE A 97 -11.37 7.54 -4.09
C PHE A 97 -11.49 8.69 -5.09
N PRO A 98 -12.62 9.41 -5.10
CA PRO A 98 -12.81 10.48 -6.10
C PRO A 98 -11.88 11.66 -5.86
N ALA A 99 -11.60 12.41 -6.90
CA ALA A 99 -10.86 13.66 -6.77
C ALA A 99 -11.65 14.65 -5.89
N GLY A 100 -10.93 15.40 -5.05
CA GLY A 100 -11.55 16.34 -4.12
C GLY A 100 -12.07 15.72 -2.83
N LEU A 101 -11.78 14.44 -2.59
CA LEU A 101 -12.20 13.75 -1.38
C LEU A 101 -11.50 14.34 -0.14
N ASP A 102 -12.25 14.47 0.94
CA ASP A 102 -11.71 14.87 2.24
C ASP A 102 -11.20 13.62 2.99
N TYR A 103 -9.89 13.55 3.17
CA TYR A 103 -9.24 12.42 3.85
C TYR A 103 -9.07 12.63 5.36
N SER A 104 -9.57 13.72 5.93
CA SER A 104 -9.33 14.05 7.33
C SER A 104 -9.78 12.98 8.30
N ALA A 105 -10.82 12.23 8.00
CA ALA A 105 -11.35 11.17 8.85
C ALA A 105 -10.37 10.01 9.06
N VAL A 106 -9.48 9.75 8.08
CA VAL A 106 -8.47 8.70 8.17
C VAL A 106 -7.09 9.22 8.56
N LEU A 107 -6.86 10.52 8.48
CA LEU A 107 -5.57 11.12 8.82
C LEU A 107 -5.45 11.52 10.27
N THR A 108 -6.52 11.51 11.03
CA THR A 108 -6.54 11.89 12.45
C THR A 108 -6.33 10.71 13.40
N ASP A 109 -6.45 9.49 12.91
CA ASP A 109 -6.25 8.28 13.70
C ASP A 109 -4.75 7.95 13.78
N GLU A 110 -4.36 7.27 14.86
CA GLU A 110 -2.98 6.80 15.05
C GLU A 110 -2.70 5.47 14.34
N GLU A 111 -3.69 4.88 13.71
CA GLU A 111 -3.52 3.64 12.97
C GLU A 111 -2.60 3.84 11.77
N THR A 112 -1.69 2.90 11.56
CA THR A 112 -0.75 2.93 10.44
C THR A 112 -1.26 2.17 9.22
N MET A 113 -2.34 1.43 9.35
CA MET A 113 -2.92 0.64 8.27
C MET A 113 -4.42 0.46 8.48
N TYR A 114 -5.18 0.64 7.41
CA TYR A 114 -6.63 0.50 7.39
C TYR A 114 -7.03 -0.62 6.46
N GLY A 115 -8.07 -1.40 6.82
CA GLY A 115 -8.75 -2.22 5.83
C GLY A 115 -9.50 -1.33 4.83
N TYR A 116 -9.55 -1.72 3.56
CA TYR A 116 -10.29 -0.92 2.57
C TYR A 116 -11.74 -0.71 2.95
N PHE A 117 -12.39 -1.73 3.54
CA PHE A 117 -13.77 -1.60 4.02
C PHE A 117 -13.90 -0.56 5.13
N GLY A 118 -12.97 -0.57 6.08
CA GLY A 118 -12.97 0.39 7.18
C GLY A 118 -12.67 1.81 6.71
N ALA A 119 -11.68 1.98 5.83
CA ALA A 119 -11.35 3.27 5.25
C ALA A 119 -12.53 3.84 4.46
N ALA A 120 -13.19 3.01 3.66
CA ALA A 120 -14.37 3.41 2.90
C ALA A 120 -15.49 3.90 3.82
N ALA A 121 -15.75 3.18 4.91
CA ALA A 121 -16.77 3.57 5.88
C ALA A 121 -16.47 4.93 6.52
N LYS A 122 -15.21 5.17 6.90
CA LYS A 122 -14.78 6.44 7.50
C LYS A 122 -14.87 7.61 6.51
N LEU A 123 -14.64 7.36 5.24
CA LEU A 123 -14.66 8.39 4.19
C LEU A 123 -16.03 8.55 3.52
N GLY A 124 -17.02 7.73 3.92
CA GLY A 124 -18.33 7.75 3.28
C GLY A 124 -18.37 7.18 1.89
N LEU A 125 -17.39 6.33 1.55
CA LEU A 125 -17.28 5.68 0.25
C LEU A 125 -17.92 4.29 0.30
N LYS A 126 -18.15 3.71 -0.88
CA LYS A 126 -18.77 2.39 -1.01
C LYS A 126 -17.82 1.45 -1.77
N VAL A 127 -17.55 0.29 -1.17
CA VAL A 127 -16.81 -0.78 -1.84
C VAL A 127 -17.81 -1.58 -2.68
N THR A 128 -17.46 -1.82 -3.93
CA THR A 128 -18.31 -2.58 -4.85
C THR A 128 -17.64 -3.88 -5.26
N GLU A 129 -18.43 -4.94 -5.42
CA GLU A 129 -17.93 -6.20 -5.96
C GLU A 129 -17.80 -6.10 -7.47
N VAL A 130 -16.67 -6.59 -7.97
CA VAL A 130 -16.38 -6.57 -9.42
C VAL A 130 -16.77 -7.88 -10.08
#